data_3b22587c4a4e5c4f0543cc453961d419
#
_entry.id   3b22587c4a4e5c4f0543cc453961d419
#
_cell.length_a   1.000
_cell.length_b   1.000
_cell.length_c   1.000
_cell.angle_alpha   90.00
_cell.angle_beta   90.00
_cell.angle_gamma   90.00
#
_symmetry.space_group_name_H-M   'P 1'
#
loop_
_entity.id
_entity.type
_entity.pdbx_description
1 polymer ?
#
loop_
_entity_poly.entity_id
_entity_poly.type
_entity_poly.pdbx_seq_one_letter_code
_entity_poly.pdbx_strand_id
1 'polypeptide(L)'
;MSGYRMGCAVVMLSSLIATGGVASAQTANEQGCTLEKQVYTCDWQAFVHRLNKAQTIAIETQQIDRFTAKQLRELVGQIGKTAAPENQLGDLTMLLIPLQPTGVHIGPGGEPLATLRIYASAPGMPRSTLLWAETYTGQPDRPWPSTVHSLIQQFQDRLQKH
;
A
#
# COMPACT_ATOMS: atom_id res chain seq x y z
N MET A 1 -28.63 54.69 59.59
CA MET A 1 -29.06 54.38 58.20
C MET A 1 -27.82 53.90 57.47
N SER A 2 -27.86 52.66 57.13
CA SER A 2 -26.74 51.80 56.76
C SER A 2 -26.35 51.97 55.31
N GLY A 3 -25.08 52.20 55.01
CA GLY A 3 -24.55 52.29 53.67
C GLY A 3 -23.54 51.17 53.44
N TYR A 4 -23.97 50.12 52.76
CA TYR A 4 -23.11 49.01 52.28
C TYR A 4 -22.23 49.44 51.11
N ARG A 5 -20.93 49.39 51.31
CA ARG A 5 -19.96 49.46 50.21
C ARG A 5 -19.67 48.06 49.71
N MET A 6 -20.10 47.79 48.51
CA MET A 6 -19.82 46.56 47.77
C MET A 6 -18.48 46.71 47.04
N GLY A 7 -17.46 46.00 47.51
CA GLY A 7 -16.16 45.93 46.84
C GLY A 7 -16.17 44.85 45.79
N CYS A 8 -16.00 45.26 44.53
CA CYS A 8 -15.75 44.31 43.44
C CYS A 8 -14.29 43.84 43.48
N ALA A 9 -14.06 42.58 43.83
CA ALA A 9 -12.79 41.94 43.62
C ALA A 9 -12.73 41.39 42.21
N VAL A 10 -11.90 41.98 41.37
CA VAL A 10 -11.60 41.48 40.02
C VAL A 10 -10.55 40.38 40.18
N VAL A 11 -10.99 39.15 40.03
CA VAL A 11 -10.10 37.98 39.95
C VAL A 11 -9.62 37.87 38.51
N MET A 12 -8.37 38.25 38.26
CA MET A 12 -7.69 37.98 37.00
C MET A 12 -7.31 36.50 36.96
N LEU A 13 -8.10 35.69 36.27
CA LEU A 13 -7.69 34.34 35.90
C LEU A 13 -6.74 34.42 34.68
N SER A 14 -5.46 34.27 34.98
CA SER A 14 -4.45 34.07 33.93
C SER A 14 -4.57 32.64 33.37
N SER A 15 -5.24 32.50 32.25
CA SER A 15 -5.29 31.23 31.49
C SER A 15 -3.94 30.99 30.82
N LEU A 16 -3.10 30.16 31.43
CA LEU A 16 -1.97 29.55 30.74
C LEU A 16 -2.53 28.55 29.70
N ILE A 17 -2.59 28.99 28.47
CA ILE A 17 -2.78 28.07 27.33
C ILE A 17 -1.44 27.38 27.11
N ALA A 18 -1.27 26.22 27.70
CA ALA A 18 -0.24 25.28 27.33
C ALA A 18 -0.62 24.71 25.94
N THR A 19 -0.10 25.33 24.90
CA THR A 19 -0.09 24.72 23.56
C THR A 19 0.87 23.54 23.58
N GLY A 20 0.41 22.44 24.18
CA GLY A 20 1.02 21.13 24.00
C GLY A 20 0.82 20.73 22.54
N GLY A 21 1.77 21.09 21.70
CA GLY A 21 1.92 20.49 20.39
C GLY A 21 2.13 19.01 20.60
N VAL A 22 1.06 18.21 20.49
CA VAL A 22 1.17 16.77 20.25
C VAL A 22 1.80 16.66 18.87
N ALA A 23 3.14 16.67 18.82
CA ALA A 23 3.84 16.10 17.69
C ALA A 23 3.33 14.66 17.61
N SER A 24 2.37 14.43 16.71
CA SER A 24 2.04 13.09 16.28
C SER A 24 3.33 12.52 15.76
N ALA A 25 4.02 11.75 16.58
CA ALA A 25 5.00 10.80 16.12
C ALA A 25 4.22 9.82 15.27
N GLN A 26 4.02 10.18 13.99
CA GLN A 26 3.66 9.23 12.95
C GLN A 26 4.78 8.21 12.99
N THR A 27 4.49 7.10 13.63
CA THR A 27 5.35 5.95 13.61
C THR A 27 5.58 5.63 12.13
N ALA A 28 6.83 5.70 11.70
CA ALA A 28 7.26 5.46 10.32
C ALA A 28 6.77 4.11 9.74
N ASN A 29 6.14 3.28 10.55
CA ASN A 29 5.62 1.95 10.24
C ASN A 29 4.22 1.91 9.59
N GLU A 30 3.53 3.05 9.40
CA GLU A 30 2.19 3.04 8.76
C GLU A 30 2.19 3.54 7.31
N GLN A 31 3.27 4.11 6.85
CA GLN A 31 3.44 4.54 5.46
C GLN A 31 4.17 3.45 4.68
N GLY A 32 3.42 2.47 4.15
CA GLY A 32 4.00 1.32 3.46
C GLY A 32 4.92 1.66 2.28
N CYS A 33 4.62 2.69 1.49
CA CYS A 33 5.44 3.14 0.36
C CYS A 33 5.43 4.65 0.22
N THR A 34 6.58 5.21 -0.20
CA THR A 34 6.70 6.60 -0.66
C THR A 34 6.87 6.62 -2.18
N LEU A 35 6.37 7.65 -2.85
CA LEU A 35 6.51 7.84 -4.28
C LEU A 35 7.47 9.02 -4.52
N GLU A 36 8.66 8.73 -5.05
CA GLU A 36 9.63 9.74 -5.47
C GLU A 36 9.96 9.57 -6.95
N LYS A 37 9.82 10.65 -7.74
CA LYS A 37 10.15 10.64 -9.18
C LYS A 37 9.55 9.45 -9.94
N GLN A 38 8.28 9.13 -9.65
CA GLN A 38 7.53 8.00 -10.23
C GLN A 38 8.02 6.59 -9.81
N VAL A 39 8.92 6.49 -8.85
CA VAL A 39 9.40 5.22 -8.29
C VAL A 39 8.84 5.05 -6.88
N TYR A 40 8.25 3.91 -6.61
CA TYR A 40 7.82 3.53 -5.26
C TYR A 40 8.99 2.96 -4.47
N THR A 41 9.24 3.55 -3.30
CA THR A 41 10.14 2.99 -2.29
C THR A 41 9.30 2.48 -1.13
N CYS A 42 9.31 1.18 -0.91
CA CYS A 42 8.48 0.51 0.09
C CYS A 42 9.34 -0.10 1.19
N ASP A 43 8.84 -0.10 2.41
CA ASP A 43 9.46 -0.80 3.53
C ASP A 43 9.16 -2.31 3.42
N TRP A 44 10.17 -3.09 3.04
CA TRP A 44 10.05 -4.53 2.89
C TRP A 44 9.69 -5.24 4.20
N GLN A 45 10.30 -4.85 5.31
CA GLN A 45 10.06 -5.48 6.61
C GLN A 45 8.62 -5.22 7.09
N ALA A 46 8.15 -3.98 6.95
CA ALA A 46 6.78 -3.62 7.27
C ALA A 46 5.80 -4.39 6.38
N PHE A 47 6.08 -4.51 5.09
CA PHE A 47 5.26 -5.29 4.15
C PHE A 47 5.20 -6.77 4.56
N VAL A 48 6.34 -7.43 4.76
CA VAL A 48 6.39 -8.85 5.15
C VAL A 48 5.67 -9.09 6.47
N HIS A 49 5.81 -8.19 7.44
CA HIS A 49 5.09 -8.29 8.70
C HIS A 49 3.56 -8.25 8.50
N ARG A 50 3.07 -7.35 7.64
CA ARG A 50 1.64 -7.27 7.27
C ARG A 50 1.19 -8.50 6.49
N LEU A 51 2.00 -8.94 5.52
CA LEU A 51 1.71 -10.15 4.73
C LEU A 51 1.59 -11.38 5.64
N ASN A 52 2.47 -11.54 6.62
CA ASN A 52 2.46 -12.68 7.53
C ASN A 52 1.20 -12.70 8.41
N LYS A 53 0.69 -11.55 8.82
CA LYS A 53 -0.56 -11.43 9.60
C LYS A 53 -1.82 -11.65 8.77
N ALA A 54 -1.79 -11.33 7.49
CA ALA A 54 -2.93 -11.52 6.59
C ALA A 54 -3.23 -13.01 6.40
N GLN A 55 -4.48 -13.36 6.32
CA GLN A 55 -4.96 -14.71 5.96
C GLN A 55 -5.54 -14.72 4.56
N THR A 56 -6.18 -13.64 4.17
CA THR A 56 -6.92 -13.52 2.91
C THR A 56 -6.39 -12.38 2.06
N ILE A 57 -6.32 -12.61 0.75
CA ILE A 57 -5.92 -11.59 -0.24
C ILE A 57 -7.01 -11.51 -1.31
N ALA A 58 -7.64 -10.34 -1.44
CA ALA A 58 -8.53 -10.04 -2.54
C ALA A 58 -7.70 -9.73 -3.80
N ILE A 59 -8.14 -10.26 -4.94
CA ILE A 59 -7.51 -9.99 -6.25
C ILE A 59 -8.46 -9.09 -7.03
N GLU A 60 -7.97 -7.93 -7.41
CA GLU A 60 -8.73 -6.99 -8.21
C GLU A 60 -8.62 -7.35 -9.68
N THR A 61 -9.76 -7.70 -10.31
CA THR A 61 -9.80 -8.29 -11.65
C THR A 61 -10.28 -7.33 -12.74
N GLN A 62 -10.62 -6.09 -12.40
CA GLN A 62 -11.25 -5.15 -13.34
C GLN A 62 -10.37 -4.76 -14.54
N GLN A 63 -9.06 -4.89 -14.43
CA GLN A 63 -8.09 -4.47 -15.46
C GLN A 63 -7.27 -5.64 -16.02
N ILE A 64 -7.57 -6.86 -15.64
CA ILE A 64 -6.83 -8.05 -16.02
C ILE A 64 -7.73 -9.11 -16.63
N ASP A 65 -7.17 -9.93 -17.54
CA ASP A 65 -7.87 -11.06 -18.11
C ASP A 65 -7.99 -12.24 -17.12
N ARG A 66 -8.83 -13.22 -17.47
CA ARG A 66 -9.09 -14.39 -16.62
C ARG A 66 -7.84 -15.25 -16.37
N PHE A 67 -6.93 -15.29 -17.34
CA PHE A 67 -5.68 -16.06 -17.22
C PHE A 67 -4.78 -15.41 -16.17
N THR A 68 -4.58 -14.10 -16.26
CA THR A 68 -3.82 -13.32 -15.27
C THR A 68 -4.44 -13.43 -13.87
N ALA A 69 -5.76 -13.33 -13.76
CA ALA A 69 -6.46 -13.49 -12.48
C ALA A 69 -6.23 -14.89 -11.88
N LYS A 70 -6.20 -15.94 -12.72
CA LYS A 70 -5.88 -17.31 -12.27
C LYS A 70 -4.44 -17.39 -11.74
N GLN A 71 -3.46 -16.85 -12.47
CA GLN A 71 -2.06 -16.84 -12.02
C GLN A 71 -1.87 -16.12 -10.68
N LEU A 72 -2.57 -15.01 -10.46
CA LEU A 72 -2.53 -14.30 -9.17
C LEU A 72 -3.17 -15.12 -8.04
N ARG A 73 -4.26 -15.88 -8.30
CA ARG A 73 -4.83 -16.79 -7.30
C ARG A 73 -3.86 -17.93 -6.96
N GLU A 74 -3.17 -18.46 -7.95
CA GLU A 74 -2.12 -19.47 -7.75
C GLU A 74 -0.97 -18.91 -6.91
N LEU A 75 -0.51 -17.70 -7.20
CA LEU A 75 0.50 -16.99 -6.40
C LEU A 75 0.04 -16.86 -4.93
N VAL A 76 -1.20 -16.42 -4.70
CA VAL A 76 -1.76 -16.27 -3.35
C VAL A 76 -1.72 -17.60 -2.59
N GLY A 77 -2.08 -18.71 -3.25
CA GLY A 77 -1.97 -20.05 -2.66
C GLY A 77 -0.53 -20.48 -2.37
N GLN A 78 0.40 -20.19 -3.29
CA GLN A 78 1.81 -20.55 -3.15
C GLN A 78 2.50 -19.81 -1.99
N ILE A 79 2.08 -18.59 -1.66
CA ILE A 79 2.57 -17.85 -0.50
C ILE A 79 1.81 -18.20 0.80
N GLY A 80 1.02 -19.27 0.79
CA GLY A 80 0.31 -19.78 1.97
C GLY A 80 -0.89 -18.96 2.41
N LYS A 81 -1.50 -18.19 1.50
CA LYS A 81 -2.68 -17.38 1.77
C LYS A 81 -3.91 -17.90 1.01
N THR A 82 -5.08 -17.43 1.42
CA THR A 82 -6.35 -17.76 0.76
C THR A 82 -6.79 -16.59 -0.11
N ALA A 83 -7.11 -16.86 -1.37
CA ALA A 83 -7.73 -15.84 -2.21
C ALA A 83 -9.15 -15.58 -1.72
N ALA A 84 -9.47 -14.31 -1.45
CA ALA A 84 -10.82 -13.91 -1.09
C ALA A 84 -11.81 -14.22 -2.25
N PRO A 85 -13.06 -14.58 -1.96
CA PRO A 85 -14.07 -14.71 -2.99
C PRO A 85 -14.22 -13.42 -3.82
N GLU A 86 -14.69 -13.56 -5.05
CA GLU A 86 -14.92 -12.40 -5.91
C GLU A 86 -15.88 -11.39 -5.24
N ASN A 87 -15.56 -10.11 -5.36
CA ASN A 87 -16.30 -9.00 -4.74
C ASN A 87 -16.32 -8.98 -3.20
N GLN A 88 -15.46 -9.74 -2.55
CA GLN A 88 -15.25 -9.65 -1.10
C GLN A 88 -13.90 -9.01 -0.78
N LEU A 89 -13.87 -8.28 0.34
CA LEU A 89 -12.62 -7.72 0.86
C LEU A 89 -11.78 -8.84 1.47
N GLY A 90 -10.48 -8.81 1.21
CA GLY A 90 -9.47 -9.57 1.95
C GLY A 90 -8.81 -8.69 3.01
N ASP A 91 -7.91 -9.26 3.79
CA ASP A 91 -7.03 -8.50 4.69
C ASP A 91 -6.09 -7.60 3.88
N LEU A 92 -5.70 -8.06 2.70
CA LEU A 92 -4.94 -7.33 1.71
C LEU A 92 -5.67 -7.34 0.36
N THR A 93 -5.34 -6.38 -0.49
CA THR A 93 -5.78 -6.33 -1.89
C THR A 93 -4.58 -6.35 -2.82
N MET A 94 -4.56 -7.27 -3.76
CA MET A 94 -3.56 -7.41 -4.81
C MET A 94 -4.11 -6.91 -6.14
N LEU A 95 -3.37 -6.01 -6.78
CA LEU A 95 -3.72 -5.38 -8.04
C LEU A 95 -2.53 -5.47 -8.99
N LEU A 96 -2.75 -6.01 -10.18
CA LEU A 96 -1.78 -5.99 -11.27
C LEU A 96 -2.21 -4.97 -12.31
N ILE A 97 -1.31 -4.04 -12.61
CA ILE A 97 -1.56 -2.94 -13.53
C ILE A 97 -0.64 -3.11 -14.73
N PRO A 98 -1.17 -3.33 -15.95
CA PRO A 98 -0.39 -3.22 -17.16
C PRO A 98 0.02 -1.76 -17.39
N LEU A 99 1.28 -1.54 -17.72
CA LEU A 99 1.81 -0.22 -18.05
C LEU A 99 1.94 -0.11 -19.56
N GLN A 100 1.52 1.02 -20.12
CA GLN A 100 1.73 1.28 -21.53
C GLN A 100 3.19 1.65 -21.76
N PRO A 101 3.88 1.04 -22.75
CA PRO A 101 5.21 1.46 -23.14
C PRO A 101 5.21 2.94 -23.52
N THR A 102 6.11 3.69 -22.94
CA THR A 102 6.24 5.14 -23.19
C THR A 102 7.24 5.47 -24.27
N GLY A 103 7.99 4.47 -24.78
CA GLY A 103 9.10 4.65 -25.70
C GLY A 103 10.35 5.24 -25.04
N VAL A 104 10.31 5.47 -23.74
CA VAL A 104 11.45 5.98 -22.97
C VAL A 104 12.15 4.82 -22.27
N HIS A 105 13.33 4.47 -22.76
CA HIS A 105 14.17 3.46 -22.10
C HIS A 105 14.68 3.97 -20.75
N ILE A 106 14.24 3.34 -19.67
CA ILE A 106 14.67 3.65 -18.30
C ILE A 106 15.81 2.69 -17.93
N GLY A 107 17.03 3.03 -18.34
CA GLY A 107 18.23 2.29 -17.99
C GLY A 107 18.39 0.94 -18.71
N PRO A 108 19.36 0.10 -18.31
CA PRO A 108 19.71 -1.14 -19.01
C PRO A 108 18.65 -2.26 -18.88
N GLY A 109 17.61 -2.08 -18.08
CA GLY A 109 16.58 -3.10 -17.82
C GLY A 109 15.38 -3.08 -18.79
N GLY A 110 15.28 -2.09 -19.68
CA GLY A 110 14.11 -1.91 -20.55
C GLY A 110 13.03 -1.01 -19.96
N GLU A 111 11.83 -1.05 -20.55
CA GLU A 111 10.69 -0.24 -20.12
C GLU A 111 9.86 -0.91 -19.02
N PRO A 112 9.23 -0.13 -18.12
CA PRO A 112 8.24 -0.67 -17.21
C PRO A 112 7.02 -1.20 -17.96
N LEU A 113 6.72 -2.48 -17.81
CA LEU A 113 5.63 -3.15 -18.54
C LEU A 113 4.44 -3.51 -17.65
N ALA A 114 4.68 -3.74 -16.38
CA ALA A 114 3.65 -4.07 -15.43
C ALA A 114 4.08 -3.72 -13.99
N THR A 115 3.11 -3.44 -13.14
CA THR A 115 3.35 -3.31 -11.70
C THR A 115 2.35 -4.15 -10.92
N LEU A 116 2.87 -4.92 -9.96
CA LEU A 116 2.07 -5.60 -8.96
C LEU A 116 2.04 -4.71 -7.71
N ARG A 117 0.85 -4.34 -7.27
CA ARG A 117 0.65 -3.54 -6.07
C ARG A 117 -0.13 -4.31 -5.03
N ILE A 118 0.30 -4.20 -3.78
CA ILE A 118 -0.37 -4.84 -2.65
C ILE A 118 -0.73 -3.75 -1.64
N TYR A 119 -2.00 -3.69 -1.30
CA TYR A 119 -2.58 -2.70 -0.40
C TYR A 119 -3.08 -3.35 0.87
N ALA A 120 -3.02 -2.64 1.99
CA ALA A 120 -3.88 -2.96 3.13
C ALA A 120 -5.33 -2.67 2.75
N SER A 121 -6.24 -3.53 3.20
CA SER A 121 -7.67 -3.28 3.10
C SER A 121 -8.21 -2.76 4.44
N ALA A 122 -9.25 -1.93 4.37
CA ALA A 122 -10.01 -1.47 5.52
C ALA A 122 -11.51 -1.55 5.20
N PRO A 123 -12.41 -1.58 6.18
CA PRO A 123 -13.84 -1.63 5.94
C PRO A 123 -14.30 -0.55 4.96
N GLY A 124 -14.90 -0.96 3.84
CA GLY A 124 -15.32 -0.07 2.76
C GLY A 124 -14.20 0.51 1.88
N MET A 125 -12.94 0.21 2.15
CA MET A 125 -11.78 0.69 1.39
C MET A 125 -10.84 -0.47 1.05
N PRO A 126 -10.99 -1.09 -0.14
CA PRO A 126 -10.14 -2.20 -0.55
C PRO A 126 -8.66 -1.79 -0.74
N ARG A 127 -8.40 -0.51 -0.97
CA ARG A 127 -7.05 0.06 -1.18
C ARG A 127 -6.81 1.21 -0.22
N SER A 128 -6.60 0.91 1.06
CA SER A 128 -6.39 1.95 2.08
C SER A 128 -4.95 2.47 2.10
N THR A 129 -3.97 1.58 2.11
CA THR A 129 -2.55 1.95 2.16
C THR A 129 -1.75 1.03 1.25
N LEU A 130 -0.94 1.61 0.36
CA LEU A 130 -0.01 0.83 -0.46
C LEU A 130 1.12 0.30 0.42
N LEU A 131 1.24 -1.02 0.50
CA LEU A 131 2.25 -1.72 1.29
C LEU A 131 3.45 -2.16 0.47
N TRP A 132 3.22 -2.52 -0.79
CA TRP A 132 4.25 -2.98 -1.70
C TRP A 132 3.91 -2.68 -3.15
N ALA A 133 4.94 -2.35 -3.92
CA ALA A 133 4.86 -2.25 -5.37
C ALA A 133 6.09 -2.90 -5.99
N GLU A 134 5.86 -3.89 -6.85
CA GLU A 134 6.88 -4.55 -7.66
C GLU A 134 6.67 -4.18 -9.13
N THR A 135 7.67 -3.61 -9.77
CA THR A 135 7.60 -3.23 -11.18
C THR A 135 8.48 -4.15 -12.00
N TYR A 136 7.92 -4.73 -13.04
CA TYR A 136 8.67 -5.49 -14.03
C TYR A 136 9.03 -4.60 -15.21
N THR A 137 10.31 -4.60 -15.55
CA THR A 137 10.86 -3.93 -16.73
C THR A 137 11.29 -4.96 -17.77
N GLY A 138 11.08 -4.69 -19.04
CA GLY A 138 11.39 -5.65 -20.09
C GLY A 138 11.31 -5.05 -21.49
N GLN A 139 11.22 -5.92 -22.49
CA GLN A 139 11.03 -5.52 -23.88
C GLN A 139 9.53 -5.35 -24.17
N PRO A 140 9.13 -4.26 -24.84
CA PRO A 140 7.71 -3.93 -25.09
C PRO A 140 6.97 -4.96 -25.97
N ASP A 141 7.69 -5.69 -26.81
CA ASP A 141 7.17 -6.71 -27.73
C ASP A 141 6.93 -8.07 -27.04
N ARG A 142 7.28 -8.20 -25.76
CA ARG A 142 7.10 -9.43 -25.02
C ARG A 142 5.61 -9.73 -24.78
N PRO A 143 5.15 -10.98 -25.03
CA PRO A 143 3.76 -11.36 -24.79
C PRO A 143 3.33 -11.12 -23.33
N TRP A 144 2.12 -10.60 -23.14
CA TRP A 144 1.57 -10.29 -21.82
C TRP A 144 1.65 -11.45 -20.81
N PRO A 145 1.30 -12.72 -21.18
CA PRO A 145 1.44 -13.84 -20.24
C PRO A 145 2.87 -14.05 -19.73
N SER A 146 3.88 -13.80 -20.57
CA SER A 146 5.28 -13.90 -20.18
C SER A 146 5.69 -12.76 -19.25
N THR A 147 5.18 -11.57 -19.47
CA THR A 147 5.38 -10.41 -18.59
C THR A 147 4.82 -10.67 -17.19
N VAL A 148 3.57 -11.17 -17.12
CA VAL A 148 2.92 -11.53 -15.85
C VAL A 148 3.69 -12.62 -15.11
N HIS A 149 4.08 -13.67 -15.82
CA HIS A 149 4.86 -14.78 -15.25
C HIS A 149 6.18 -14.27 -14.65
N SER A 150 6.92 -13.43 -15.38
CA SER A 150 8.19 -12.88 -14.92
C SER A 150 8.02 -11.97 -13.69
N LEU A 151 6.97 -11.14 -13.66
CA LEU A 151 6.66 -10.29 -12.51
C LEU A 151 6.33 -11.12 -11.27
N ILE A 152 5.52 -12.16 -11.42
CA ILE A 152 5.18 -13.09 -10.35
C ILE A 152 6.44 -13.79 -9.83
N GLN A 153 7.29 -14.29 -10.72
CA GLN A 153 8.54 -14.95 -10.35
C GLN A 153 9.48 -13.99 -9.60
N GLN A 154 9.64 -12.76 -10.09
CA GLN A 154 10.44 -11.73 -9.43
C GLN A 154 9.97 -11.47 -7.99
N PHE A 155 8.65 -11.38 -7.79
CA PHE A 155 8.07 -11.19 -6.47
C PHE A 155 8.29 -12.40 -5.55
N GLN A 156 8.10 -13.62 -6.06
CA GLN A 156 8.37 -14.86 -5.32
C GLN A 156 9.84 -14.99 -4.91
N ASP A 157 10.75 -14.72 -5.83
CA ASP A 157 12.20 -14.76 -5.57
C ASP A 157 12.58 -13.78 -4.45
N ARG A 158 11.92 -12.61 -4.42
CA ARG A 158 12.12 -11.64 -3.35
C ARG A 158 11.62 -12.16 -2.00
N LEU A 159 10.45 -12.80 -1.97
CA LEU A 159 9.90 -13.39 -0.74
C LEU A 159 10.77 -14.52 -0.18
N GLN A 160 11.48 -15.26 -1.04
CA GLN A 160 12.35 -16.36 -0.63
C GLN A 160 13.74 -15.91 -0.13
N LYS A 161 14.19 -14.72 -0.54
CA LYS A 161 15.52 -14.19 -0.18
C LYS A 161 15.56 -13.51 1.18
N HIS A 162 14.43 -13.28 1.78
CA HIS A 162 14.27 -12.55 3.05
C HIS A 162 13.40 -13.29 4.05
#